data_9b3307529d80a2afca5049f46fbbb81b
#
_entry.id   9b3307529d80a2afca5049f46fbbb81b
#
_cell.length_a   1.000
_cell.length_b   1.000
_cell.length_c   1.000
_cell.angle_alpha   90.00
_cell.angle_beta   90.00
_cell.angle_gamma   90.00
#
_symmetry.space_group_name_H-M   'P 1'
#
loop_
_entity.id
_entity.type
_entity.pdbx_description
1 polymer ?
#
loop_
_entity_poly.entity_id
_entity_poly.type
_entity_poly.pdbx_seq_one_letter_code
_entity_poly.pdbx_strand_id
1 'polypeptide(L)'
;LNGNCIRLGVSGAGKSFSVKQEIAYVLLSTHDDVLVLDPEGEFTPMIGAFGGSMIDISGSSAVRINALDMEKGYADDGKDPLPDKSEFVLSLFEQIMQDDLKAQHRSIIDRCVQAVYRPYIASGYKGDAPTLTNLQAEIKRQPEPEAQELALAAELFISGSLSIFAQKTNVDQNNRLTSYNILDLGEQLLPMGMLVILESIYNRVIQNWRAGRRTWVFVDEFSIFFRYPFATNFFLRMWKQVRKRDGYMTGITQNVGEMLTSKDACWMLANSEFLIMLSQSASDRAALAELLNISDT
;
A
#
# COMPACT_ATOMS: atom_id res chain seq x y z
N LEU A 1 10.70 -19.13 0.16
CA LEU A 1 9.78 -19.38 -0.95
C LEU A 1 9.20 -18.05 -1.42
N ASN A 2 9.10 -17.85 -2.74
CA ASN A 2 8.37 -16.72 -3.29
C ASN A 2 6.90 -17.14 -3.43
N GLY A 3 5.99 -16.52 -2.70
CA GLY A 3 4.56 -16.87 -2.75
C GLY A 3 3.71 -15.83 -3.48
N ASN A 4 4.35 -14.87 -4.16
CA ASN A 4 3.62 -13.83 -4.88
C ASN A 4 2.89 -14.40 -6.09
N CYS A 5 1.64 -13.99 -6.23
CA CYS A 5 0.70 -14.45 -7.25
C CYS A 5 0.11 -13.28 -8.03
N ILE A 6 -0.10 -13.45 -9.32
CA ILE A 6 -0.92 -12.53 -10.12
C ILE A 6 -2.09 -13.32 -10.70
N ARG A 7 -3.31 -12.76 -10.58
CA ARG A 7 -4.54 -13.31 -11.15
C ARG A 7 -5.10 -12.38 -12.21
N LEU A 8 -5.23 -12.94 -13.40
CA LEU A 8 -5.70 -12.25 -14.58
C LEU A 8 -6.99 -12.86 -15.10
N GLY A 9 -7.90 -12.04 -15.58
CA GLY A 9 -9.12 -12.53 -16.21
C GLY A 9 -10.10 -11.40 -16.51
N VAL A 10 -10.91 -11.55 -17.56
CA VAL A 10 -11.97 -10.59 -17.89
C VAL A 10 -13.02 -10.51 -16.77
N SER A 11 -13.87 -9.47 -16.81
CA SER A 11 -15.00 -9.39 -15.90
C SER A 11 -15.88 -10.64 -16.00
N GLY A 12 -16.36 -11.15 -14.86
CA GLY A 12 -17.16 -12.38 -14.82
C GLY A 12 -16.40 -13.69 -14.98
N ALA A 13 -15.07 -13.67 -15.17
CA ALA A 13 -14.26 -14.90 -15.33
C ALA A 13 -14.10 -15.73 -14.03
N GLY A 14 -14.61 -15.25 -12.89
CA GLY A 14 -14.49 -15.94 -11.60
C GLY A 14 -13.25 -15.59 -10.77
N LYS A 15 -12.54 -14.49 -11.09
CA LYS A 15 -11.37 -14.04 -10.33
C LYS A 15 -11.66 -13.89 -8.84
N SER A 16 -12.60 -13.02 -8.50
CA SER A 16 -12.98 -12.72 -7.10
C SER A 16 -13.51 -13.98 -6.39
N PHE A 17 -14.23 -14.87 -7.11
CA PHE A 17 -14.66 -16.15 -6.54
C PHE A 17 -13.48 -17.04 -6.16
N SER A 18 -12.50 -17.19 -7.05
CA SER A 18 -11.31 -18.02 -6.79
C SER A 18 -10.44 -17.44 -5.65
N VAL A 19 -10.38 -16.10 -5.53
CA VAL A 19 -9.71 -15.43 -4.41
C VAL A 19 -10.44 -15.67 -3.11
N LYS A 20 -11.78 -15.55 -3.10
CA LYS A 20 -12.61 -15.83 -1.93
C LYS A 20 -12.45 -17.27 -1.43
N GLN A 21 -12.31 -18.24 -2.35
CA GLN A 21 -12.01 -19.63 -1.96
C GLN A 21 -10.63 -19.75 -1.29
N GLU A 22 -9.60 -19.09 -1.82
CA GLU A 22 -8.27 -19.10 -1.23
C GLU A 22 -8.25 -18.42 0.15
N ILE A 23 -8.88 -17.26 0.29
CA ILE A 23 -9.03 -16.58 1.58
C ILE A 23 -9.73 -17.50 2.59
N ALA A 24 -10.85 -18.13 2.21
CA ALA A 24 -11.55 -19.08 3.07
C ALA A 24 -10.67 -20.26 3.48
N TYR A 25 -9.90 -20.82 2.54
CA TYR A 25 -8.97 -21.89 2.82
C TYR A 25 -7.88 -21.45 3.83
N VAL A 26 -7.26 -20.30 3.63
CA VAL A 26 -6.25 -19.75 4.56
C VAL A 26 -6.83 -19.58 5.96
N LEU A 27 -8.02 -18.97 6.06
CA LEU A 27 -8.67 -18.72 7.34
C LEU A 27 -9.08 -19.99 8.10
N LEU A 28 -9.50 -21.02 7.37
CA LEU A 28 -9.95 -22.28 7.97
C LEU A 28 -8.80 -23.24 8.28
N SER A 29 -7.70 -23.18 7.52
CA SER A 29 -6.62 -24.16 7.59
C SER A 29 -5.37 -23.67 8.30
N THR A 30 -5.22 -22.35 8.53
CA THR A 30 -4.04 -21.74 9.14
C THR A 30 -4.41 -20.78 10.26
N HIS A 31 -3.40 -20.22 10.92
CA HIS A 31 -3.52 -19.08 11.85
C HIS A 31 -2.97 -17.79 11.25
N ASP A 32 -2.74 -17.77 9.95
CA ASP A 32 -2.18 -16.64 9.22
C ASP A 32 -3.18 -15.46 9.14
N ASP A 33 -2.70 -14.25 8.99
CA ASP A 33 -3.53 -13.08 8.77
C ASP A 33 -3.81 -12.89 7.28
N VAL A 34 -4.98 -12.35 6.98
CA VAL A 34 -5.42 -12.01 5.63
C VAL A 34 -5.78 -10.52 5.56
N LEU A 35 -5.10 -9.80 4.68
CA LEU A 35 -5.34 -8.39 4.43
C LEU A 35 -5.80 -8.19 2.98
N VAL A 36 -6.89 -7.47 2.79
CA VAL A 36 -7.49 -7.24 1.48
C VAL A 36 -7.54 -5.74 1.20
N LEU A 37 -6.99 -5.30 0.09
CA LEU A 37 -7.27 -3.98 -0.47
C LEU A 37 -8.37 -4.15 -1.52
N ASP A 38 -9.53 -3.59 -1.24
CA ASP A 38 -10.80 -3.82 -1.95
C ASP A 38 -11.39 -2.49 -2.45
N PRO A 39 -10.94 -1.99 -3.61
CA PRO A 39 -11.42 -0.72 -4.16
C PRO A 39 -12.89 -0.74 -4.56
N GLU A 40 -13.44 -1.88 -4.86
CA GLU A 40 -14.81 -2.03 -5.39
C GLU A 40 -15.80 -2.60 -4.35
N GLY A 41 -15.33 -2.94 -3.14
CA GLY A 41 -16.18 -3.49 -2.07
C GLY A 41 -16.68 -4.92 -2.33
N GLU A 42 -16.07 -5.64 -3.25
CA GLU A 42 -16.53 -7.00 -3.65
C GLU A 42 -16.38 -8.06 -2.55
N PHE A 43 -15.43 -7.86 -1.63
CA PHE A 43 -15.14 -8.82 -0.55
C PHE A 43 -15.99 -8.58 0.70
N THR A 44 -16.70 -7.46 0.80
CA THR A 44 -17.52 -7.06 1.95
C THR A 44 -18.39 -8.18 2.53
N PRO A 45 -19.21 -8.94 1.75
CA PRO A 45 -20.07 -9.98 2.31
C PRO A 45 -19.26 -11.12 2.95
N MET A 46 -18.12 -11.47 2.37
CA MET A 46 -17.23 -12.51 2.88
C MET A 46 -16.55 -12.05 4.18
N ILE A 47 -16.03 -10.84 4.22
CA ILE A 47 -15.39 -10.26 5.41
C ILE A 47 -16.35 -10.34 6.60
N GLY A 48 -17.60 -9.90 6.41
CA GLY A 48 -18.63 -9.99 7.44
C GLY A 48 -18.93 -11.43 7.89
N ALA A 49 -19.03 -12.37 6.94
CA ALA A 49 -19.34 -13.78 7.23
C ALA A 49 -18.24 -14.47 8.06
N PHE A 50 -16.98 -14.09 7.89
CA PHE A 50 -15.83 -14.61 8.65
C PHE A 50 -15.50 -13.79 9.91
N GLY A 51 -16.32 -12.78 10.27
CA GLY A 51 -16.08 -11.93 11.44
C GLY A 51 -14.86 -11.03 11.30
N GLY A 52 -14.50 -10.70 10.07
CA GLY A 52 -13.40 -9.78 9.75
C GLY A 52 -13.75 -8.31 10.00
N SER A 53 -12.75 -7.45 9.98
CA SER A 53 -12.90 -6.00 10.09
C SER A 53 -12.92 -5.36 8.72
N MET A 54 -13.91 -4.51 8.46
CA MET A 54 -13.93 -3.61 7.31
C MET A 54 -13.52 -2.21 7.76
N ILE A 55 -12.53 -1.66 7.07
CA ILE A 55 -12.04 -0.30 7.28
C ILE A 55 -12.43 0.51 6.06
N ASP A 56 -13.58 1.21 6.17
CA ASP A 56 -14.10 2.07 5.10
C ASP A 56 -13.45 3.44 5.18
N ILE A 57 -12.64 3.75 4.17
CA ILE A 57 -11.85 4.98 4.11
C ILE A 57 -12.48 5.91 3.09
N SER A 58 -13.00 7.03 3.56
CA SER A 58 -13.58 8.08 2.73
C SER A 58 -13.26 9.46 3.32
N GLY A 59 -13.38 10.50 2.51
CA GLY A 59 -13.16 11.88 2.99
C GLY A 59 -14.06 12.30 4.15
N SER A 60 -15.24 11.70 4.29
CA SER A 60 -16.22 11.97 5.35
C SER A 60 -16.19 10.96 6.50
N SER A 61 -15.39 9.90 6.41
CA SER A 61 -15.28 8.86 7.43
C SER A 61 -14.72 9.40 8.75
N ALA A 62 -15.15 8.81 9.86
CA ALA A 62 -14.50 9.01 11.16
C ALA A 62 -13.22 8.19 11.32
N VAL A 63 -12.95 7.28 10.39
CA VAL A 63 -11.73 6.48 10.33
C VAL A 63 -10.51 7.38 10.12
N ARG A 64 -9.45 7.11 10.87
CA ARG A 64 -8.15 7.77 10.73
C ARG A 64 -7.08 6.71 10.64
N ILE A 65 -6.18 6.85 9.68
CA ILE A 65 -4.98 6.02 9.53
C ILE A 65 -3.79 6.98 9.46
N ASN A 66 -2.85 6.83 10.39
CA ASN A 66 -1.66 7.66 10.40
C ASN A 66 -0.72 7.27 9.25
N ALA A 67 -0.52 8.17 8.31
CA ALA A 67 0.42 7.96 7.20
C ALA A 67 1.87 7.71 7.67
N LEU A 68 2.21 8.17 8.87
CA LEU A 68 3.56 8.08 9.41
C LEU A 68 3.74 6.94 10.44
N ASP A 69 2.80 6.03 10.58
CA ASP A 69 3.03 4.83 11.39
C ASP A 69 4.25 4.06 10.88
N MET A 70 5.09 3.58 11.80
CA MET A 70 6.29 2.81 11.48
C MET A 70 6.57 1.80 12.58
N GLU A 71 6.69 0.55 12.18
CA GLU A 71 7.00 -0.56 13.08
C GLU A 71 8.50 -0.80 13.23
N LYS A 72 8.89 -1.31 14.39
CA LYS A 72 10.25 -1.80 14.59
C LYS A 72 10.54 -2.94 13.60
N GLY A 73 11.63 -2.84 12.83
CA GLY A 73 11.95 -3.78 11.76
C GLY A 73 11.44 -3.34 10.39
N TYR A 74 11.07 -2.07 10.26
CA TYR A 74 10.65 -1.46 9.00
C TYR A 74 11.71 -1.61 7.88
N ALA A 75 12.97 -1.35 8.20
CA ALA A 75 14.10 -1.70 7.32
C ALA A 75 14.57 -3.15 7.53
N ASP A 76 15.45 -3.63 6.66
CA ASP A 76 16.14 -4.92 6.84
C ASP A 76 16.94 -4.91 8.15
N ASP A 77 17.17 -6.10 8.74
CA ASP A 77 17.81 -6.24 10.04
C ASP A 77 19.12 -5.44 10.17
N GLY A 78 19.17 -4.60 11.18
CA GLY A 78 20.33 -3.77 11.53
C GLY A 78 20.51 -2.51 10.67
N LYS A 79 19.64 -2.25 9.71
CA LYS A 79 19.67 -1.01 8.91
C LYS A 79 18.85 0.10 9.55
N ASP A 80 19.27 1.33 9.28
CA ASP A 80 18.50 2.52 9.64
C ASP A 80 17.20 2.56 8.83
N PRO A 81 16.01 2.65 9.45
CA PRO A 81 14.73 2.73 8.76
C PRO A 81 14.46 4.11 8.14
N LEU A 82 15.19 5.15 8.53
CA LEU A 82 14.92 6.53 8.13
C LEU A 82 15.03 6.75 6.62
N PRO A 83 16.00 6.19 5.87
CA PRO A 83 16.05 6.35 4.43
C PRO A 83 14.79 5.82 3.72
N ASP A 84 14.35 4.60 4.08
CA ASP A 84 13.14 4.01 3.48
C ASP A 84 11.89 4.81 3.85
N LYS A 85 11.80 5.29 5.09
CA LYS A 85 10.67 6.10 5.55
C LYS A 85 10.67 7.49 4.94
N SER A 86 11.84 8.09 4.76
CA SER A 86 11.99 9.37 4.07
C SER A 86 11.54 9.26 2.60
N GLU A 87 11.91 8.19 1.91
CA GLU A 87 11.45 7.91 0.54
C GLU A 87 9.91 7.77 0.47
N PHE A 88 9.31 7.08 1.42
CA PHE A 88 7.85 7.01 1.51
C PHE A 88 7.21 8.38 1.71
N VAL A 89 7.73 9.20 2.63
CA VAL A 89 7.21 10.55 2.87
C VAL A 89 7.41 11.46 1.66
N LEU A 90 8.53 11.34 0.96
CA LEU A 90 8.76 12.04 -0.31
C LEU A 90 7.69 11.68 -1.34
N SER A 91 7.31 10.40 -1.43
CA SER A 91 6.24 9.96 -2.33
C SER A 91 4.87 10.57 -1.96
N LEU A 92 4.57 10.77 -0.67
CA LEU A 92 3.38 11.50 -0.24
C LEU A 92 3.41 12.97 -0.68
N PHE A 93 4.56 13.63 -0.50
CA PHE A 93 4.71 15.04 -0.90
C PHE A 93 4.72 15.22 -2.43
N GLU A 94 5.18 14.25 -3.20
CA GLU A 94 5.01 14.25 -4.66
C GLU A 94 3.54 14.29 -5.06
N GLN A 95 2.65 13.65 -4.27
CA GLN A 95 1.21 13.74 -4.49
C GLN A 95 0.63 15.10 -4.13
N ILE A 96 1.12 15.70 -3.05
CA ILE A 96 0.66 17.00 -2.58
C ILE A 96 1.12 18.12 -3.51
N MET A 97 2.39 18.07 -3.93
CA MET A 97 3.05 19.10 -4.74
C MET A 97 2.94 18.84 -6.24
N GLN A 98 2.49 17.66 -6.64
CA GLN A 98 2.51 17.21 -8.03
C GLN A 98 3.92 17.37 -8.65
N ASP A 99 4.04 17.93 -9.84
CA ASP A 99 5.33 18.10 -10.53
C ASP A 99 6.23 19.19 -9.94
N ASP A 100 5.77 19.93 -8.91
CA ASP A 100 6.50 21.05 -8.33
C ASP A 100 7.47 20.69 -7.20
N LEU A 101 7.68 19.40 -6.88
CA LEU A 101 8.60 18.97 -5.82
C LEU A 101 10.07 19.09 -6.25
N LYS A 102 10.71 20.21 -5.91
CA LYS A 102 12.10 20.55 -6.24
C LYS A 102 13.11 19.86 -5.31
N ALA A 103 14.41 19.93 -5.66
CA ALA A 103 15.49 19.34 -4.86
C ALA A 103 15.58 19.93 -3.45
N GLN A 104 15.34 21.24 -3.31
CA GLN A 104 15.32 21.93 -2.01
C GLN A 104 14.20 21.38 -1.12
N HIS A 105 13.00 21.19 -1.67
CA HIS A 105 11.87 20.58 -0.96
C HIS A 105 12.22 19.18 -0.44
N ARG A 106 12.85 18.34 -1.27
CA ARG A 106 13.26 16.98 -0.91
C ARG A 106 14.26 17.00 0.28
N SER A 107 15.22 17.91 0.26
CA SER A 107 16.20 18.06 1.35
C SER A 107 15.56 18.50 2.66
N ILE A 108 14.58 19.41 2.61
CA ILE A 108 13.83 19.87 3.78
C ILE A 108 12.98 18.75 4.36
N ILE A 109 12.25 18.03 3.51
CA ILE A 109 11.41 16.89 3.92
C ILE A 109 12.26 15.82 4.59
N ASP A 110 13.37 15.39 3.98
CA ASP A 110 14.25 14.37 4.55
C ASP A 110 14.78 14.78 5.93
N ARG A 111 15.28 15.99 6.09
CA ARG A 111 15.77 16.54 7.36
C ARG A 111 14.67 16.56 8.42
N CYS A 112 13.45 16.97 8.06
CA CYS A 112 12.32 17.02 8.98
C CYS A 112 11.82 15.62 9.38
N VAL A 113 11.80 14.67 8.44
CA VAL A 113 11.49 13.25 8.72
C VAL A 113 12.46 12.70 9.75
N GLN A 114 13.77 12.90 9.55
CA GLN A 114 14.77 12.47 10.52
C GLN A 114 14.54 13.10 11.90
N ALA A 115 14.22 14.40 11.95
CA ALA A 115 13.98 15.12 13.21
C ALA A 115 12.79 14.57 13.99
N VAL A 116 11.65 14.29 13.33
CA VAL A 116 10.44 13.82 14.01
C VAL A 116 10.52 12.35 14.42
N TYR A 117 11.28 11.52 13.69
CA TYR A 117 11.38 10.09 14.02
C TYR A 117 12.48 9.74 15.01
N ARG A 118 13.56 10.53 15.12
CA ARG A 118 14.67 10.25 16.06
C ARG A 118 14.21 9.99 17.50
N PRO A 119 13.33 10.79 18.11
CA PRO A 119 12.84 10.53 19.47
C PRO A 119 12.07 9.21 19.56
N TYR A 120 11.22 8.89 18.57
CA TYR A 120 10.43 7.67 18.51
C TYR A 120 11.31 6.43 18.39
N ILE A 121 12.31 6.46 17.50
CA ILE A 121 13.29 5.36 17.34
C ILE A 121 14.14 5.22 18.62
N ALA A 122 14.61 6.32 19.20
CA ALA A 122 15.41 6.31 20.44
C ALA A 122 14.64 5.75 21.63
N SER A 123 13.31 5.92 21.67
CA SER A 123 12.44 5.29 22.68
C SER A 123 12.30 3.77 22.51
N GLY A 124 12.85 3.21 21.43
CA GLY A 124 12.64 1.81 21.05
C GLY A 124 11.25 1.55 20.45
N TYR A 125 10.70 2.54 19.74
CA TYR A 125 9.36 2.53 19.15
C TYR A 125 8.23 2.45 20.18
N LYS A 126 8.45 3.07 21.34
CA LYS A 126 7.45 3.13 22.41
C LYS A 126 6.68 4.44 22.33
N GLY A 127 5.37 4.36 22.58
CA GLY A 127 4.47 5.50 22.48
C GLY A 127 3.93 5.71 21.06
N ASP A 128 3.50 6.92 20.79
CA ASP A 128 2.89 7.26 19.51
C ASP A 128 3.94 7.55 18.44
N ALA A 129 3.76 6.97 17.27
CA ALA A 129 4.53 7.35 16.09
C ALA A 129 4.25 8.82 15.71
N PRO A 130 5.19 9.52 15.07
CA PRO A 130 4.93 10.86 14.53
C PRO A 130 3.73 10.86 13.59
N THR A 131 3.07 12.00 13.43
CA THR A 131 1.98 12.22 12.49
C THR A 131 2.37 13.28 11.45
N LEU A 132 1.61 13.38 10.37
CA LEU A 132 1.80 14.46 9.39
C LEU A 132 1.68 15.85 10.03
N THR A 133 0.87 15.98 11.09
CA THR A 133 0.78 17.22 11.88
C THR A 133 2.13 17.55 12.55
N ASN A 134 2.79 16.54 13.13
CA ASN A 134 4.12 16.74 13.72
C ASN A 134 5.15 17.11 12.65
N LEU A 135 5.10 16.45 11.50
CA LEU A 135 6.00 16.73 10.39
C LEU A 135 5.81 18.15 9.86
N GLN A 136 4.55 18.60 9.64
CA GLN A 136 4.27 19.96 9.19
C GLN A 136 4.78 21.00 10.22
N ALA A 137 4.60 20.74 11.52
CA ALA A 137 5.11 21.63 12.56
C ALA A 137 6.63 21.74 12.50
N GLU A 138 7.35 20.66 12.20
CA GLU A 138 8.81 20.69 12.03
C GLU A 138 9.22 21.40 10.74
N ILE A 139 8.49 21.20 9.63
CA ILE A 139 8.70 21.92 8.36
C ILE A 139 8.54 23.44 8.58
N LYS A 140 7.49 23.88 9.30
CA LYS A 140 7.25 25.29 9.61
C LYS A 140 8.36 25.96 10.44
N ARG A 141 9.19 25.19 11.15
CA ARG A 141 10.34 25.70 11.90
C ARG A 141 11.58 25.95 11.06
N GLN A 142 11.59 25.42 9.82
CA GLN A 142 12.73 25.59 8.93
C GLN A 142 12.76 27.04 8.38
N PRO A 143 13.95 27.66 8.24
CA PRO A 143 14.06 29.06 7.87
C PRO A 143 13.88 29.32 6.37
N GLU A 144 13.94 28.29 5.53
CA GLU A 144 13.91 28.42 4.08
C GLU A 144 12.49 28.76 3.59
N PRO A 145 12.33 29.63 2.57
CA PRO A 145 11.02 29.96 1.99
C PRO A 145 10.35 28.72 1.38
N GLU A 146 11.09 27.78 0.84
CA GLU A 146 10.59 26.52 0.33
C GLU A 146 9.92 25.66 1.41
N ALA A 147 10.32 25.81 2.67
CA ALA A 147 9.65 25.15 3.79
C ALA A 147 8.23 25.72 4.02
N GLN A 148 8.06 27.01 3.80
CA GLN A 148 6.73 27.64 3.88
C GLN A 148 5.83 27.20 2.72
N GLU A 149 6.40 27.05 1.53
CA GLU A 149 5.70 26.49 0.36
C GLU A 149 5.19 25.06 0.66
N LEU A 150 6.07 24.20 1.19
CA LEU A 150 5.71 22.84 1.59
C LEU A 150 4.61 22.80 2.67
N ALA A 151 4.76 23.63 3.70
CA ALA A 151 3.80 23.66 4.81
C ALA A 151 2.43 24.14 4.36
N LEU A 152 2.36 25.11 3.45
CA LEU A 152 1.12 25.62 2.86
C LEU A 152 0.46 24.59 1.92
N ALA A 153 1.25 23.99 1.02
CA ALA A 153 0.74 22.97 0.11
C ALA A 153 0.16 21.75 0.85
N ALA A 154 0.77 21.37 1.98
CA ALA A 154 0.32 20.25 2.80
C ALA A 154 -0.89 20.58 3.69
N GLU A 155 -1.29 21.86 3.83
CA GLU A 155 -2.34 22.27 4.79
C GLU A 155 -3.69 21.59 4.53
N LEU A 156 -4.09 21.47 3.27
CA LEU A 156 -5.31 20.78 2.87
C LEU A 156 -5.39 19.34 3.38
N PHE A 157 -4.27 18.63 3.36
CA PHE A 157 -4.16 17.22 3.73
C PHE A 157 -3.84 16.98 5.20
N ILE A 158 -3.50 18.03 5.95
CA ILE A 158 -3.07 17.92 7.36
C ILE A 158 -4.09 18.52 8.31
N SER A 159 -4.58 19.72 8.05
CA SER A 159 -5.56 20.44 8.86
C SER A 159 -6.83 20.82 8.12
N GLY A 160 -6.85 20.66 6.81
CA GLY A 160 -7.99 20.93 5.96
C GLY A 160 -8.95 19.77 5.82
N SER A 161 -9.82 19.84 4.81
CA SER A 161 -10.90 18.86 4.56
C SER A 161 -10.44 17.46 4.18
N LEU A 162 -9.18 17.29 3.77
CA LEU A 162 -8.59 16.02 3.34
C LEU A 162 -7.66 15.40 4.40
N SER A 163 -7.85 15.71 5.70
CA SER A 163 -6.91 15.41 6.79
C SER A 163 -7.05 14.01 7.40
N ILE A 164 -7.69 13.07 6.74
CA ILE A 164 -7.96 11.73 7.29
C ILE A 164 -6.70 10.91 7.61
N PHE A 165 -5.56 11.22 6.96
CA PHE A 165 -4.28 10.53 7.13
C PHE A 165 -3.28 11.30 8.01
N ALA A 166 -3.70 12.44 8.57
CA ALA A 166 -2.81 13.32 9.33
C ALA A 166 -2.78 13.07 10.83
N GLN A 167 -3.66 12.23 11.34
CA GLN A 167 -3.86 11.98 12.77
C GLN A 167 -3.50 10.54 13.12
N LYS A 168 -3.43 10.27 14.43
CA LYS A 168 -3.20 8.91 14.93
C LYS A 168 -4.28 7.95 14.43
N THR A 169 -3.86 6.74 14.12
CA THR A 169 -4.76 5.64 13.76
C THR A 169 -5.76 5.40 14.89
N ASN A 170 -7.04 5.38 14.56
CA ASN A 170 -8.15 5.21 15.52
C ASN A 170 -8.99 3.96 15.26
N VAL A 171 -8.57 3.11 14.33
CA VAL A 171 -9.25 1.84 14.01
C VAL A 171 -8.43 0.66 14.49
N ASP A 172 -9.13 -0.38 14.94
CA ASP A 172 -8.47 -1.64 15.27
C ASP A 172 -8.09 -2.37 13.98
N GLN A 173 -6.80 -2.48 13.75
CA GLN A 173 -6.21 -3.21 12.63
C GLN A 173 -5.73 -4.62 13.02
N ASN A 174 -6.05 -5.09 14.23
CA ASN A 174 -5.53 -6.36 14.74
C ASN A 174 -6.38 -7.57 14.37
N ASN A 175 -7.52 -7.38 13.70
CA ASN A 175 -8.31 -8.51 13.24
C ASN A 175 -7.50 -9.33 12.22
N ARG A 176 -7.58 -10.63 12.35
CA ARG A 176 -6.91 -11.59 11.49
C ARG A 176 -7.34 -11.50 10.02
N LEU A 177 -8.57 -11.08 9.78
CA LEU A 177 -9.10 -10.76 8.47
C LEU A 177 -9.48 -9.28 8.43
N THR A 178 -8.74 -8.49 7.68
CA THR A 178 -8.99 -7.05 7.55
C THR A 178 -9.09 -6.66 6.07
N SER A 179 -10.15 -5.94 5.73
CA SER A 179 -10.33 -5.34 4.40
C SER A 179 -10.30 -3.83 4.48
N TYR A 180 -9.56 -3.21 3.57
CA TYR A 180 -9.50 -1.77 3.36
C TYR A 180 -10.31 -1.41 2.12
N ASN A 181 -11.44 -0.76 2.33
CA ASN A 181 -12.31 -0.28 1.26
C ASN A 181 -12.02 1.20 0.99
N ILE A 182 -11.75 1.54 -0.26
CA ILE A 182 -11.41 2.89 -0.73
C ILE A 182 -12.36 3.41 -1.81
N LEU A 183 -13.49 2.75 -2.01
CA LEU A 183 -14.47 3.10 -3.03
C LEU A 183 -14.90 4.58 -2.96
N ASP A 184 -15.13 5.08 -1.74
CA ASP A 184 -15.63 6.43 -1.50
C ASP A 184 -14.52 7.45 -1.15
N LEU A 185 -13.25 7.15 -1.46
CA LEU A 185 -12.15 8.03 -1.09
C LEU A 185 -12.09 9.32 -1.93
N GLY A 186 -12.62 9.30 -3.14
CA GLY A 186 -12.59 10.41 -4.08
C GLY A 186 -11.24 10.57 -4.80
N GLU A 187 -11.25 11.14 -5.99
CA GLU A 187 -10.10 11.20 -6.89
C GLU A 187 -8.88 11.93 -6.29
N GLN A 188 -9.12 12.99 -5.51
CA GLN A 188 -8.03 13.78 -4.91
C GLN A 188 -7.27 13.04 -3.81
N LEU A 189 -7.96 12.21 -3.02
CA LEU A 189 -7.37 11.45 -1.94
C LEU A 189 -6.90 10.06 -2.37
N LEU A 190 -7.40 9.55 -3.50
CA LEU A 190 -7.14 8.18 -3.92
C LEU A 190 -5.64 7.85 -4.00
N PRO A 191 -4.77 8.65 -4.65
CA PRO A 191 -3.34 8.35 -4.72
C PRO A 191 -2.66 8.31 -3.34
N MET A 192 -2.94 9.31 -2.51
CA MET A 192 -2.40 9.35 -1.14
C MET A 192 -2.95 8.19 -0.30
N GLY A 193 -4.24 7.91 -0.40
CA GLY A 193 -4.88 6.81 0.32
C GLY A 193 -4.30 5.46 -0.04
N MET A 194 -4.04 5.22 -1.32
CA MET A 194 -3.39 3.99 -1.79
C MET A 194 -2.01 3.80 -1.16
N LEU A 195 -1.18 4.86 -1.13
CA LEU A 195 0.13 4.82 -0.48
C LEU A 195 0.02 4.53 1.02
N VAL A 196 -0.86 5.23 1.73
CA VAL A 196 -1.04 5.09 3.18
C VAL A 196 -1.56 3.70 3.55
N ILE A 197 -2.48 3.15 2.77
CA ILE A 197 -3.01 1.80 3.02
C ILE A 197 -1.95 0.74 2.76
N LEU A 198 -1.20 0.85 1.65
CA LEU A 198 -0.09 -0.07 1.40
C LEU A 198 0.97 -0.01 2.49
N GLU A 199 1.26 1.19 3.01
CA GLU A 199 2.16 1.37 4.13
C GLU A 199 1.62 0.70 5.41
N SER A 200 0.33 0.87 5.69
CA SER A 200 -0.35 0.23 6.82
C SER A 200 -0.31 -1.31 6.70
N ILE A 201 -0.59 -1.84 5.52
CA ILE A 201 -0.48 -3.28 5.22
C ILE A 201 0.96 -3.75 5.44
N TYR A 202 1.95 -3.00 4.97
CA TYR A 202 3.36 -3.35 5.13
C TYR A 202 3.80 -3.38 6.60
N ASN A 203 3.39 -2.38 7.39
CA ASN A 203 3.62 -2.38 8.84
C ASN A 203 3.00 -3.62 9.51
N ARG A 204 1.79 -4.03 9.11
CA ARG A 204 1.14 -5.23 9.63
C ARG A 204 1.90 -6.51 9.25
N VAL A 205 2.41 -6.61 8.03
CA VAL A 205 3.28 -7.73 7.62
C VAL A 205 4.51 -7.81 8.52
N ILE A 206 5.14 -6.68 8.84
CA ILE A 206 6.31 -6.63 9.73
C ILE A 206 5.95 -7.08 11.14
N GLN A 207 4.85 -6.61 11.70
CA GLN A 207 4.35 -7.03 13.02
C GLN A 207 4.14 -8.54 13.07
N ASN A 208 3.45 -9.09 12.09
CA ASN A 208 3.14 -10.50 12.00
C ASN A 208 4.41 -11.36 11.85
N TRP A 209 5.32 -10.97 10.97
CA TRP A 209 6.60 -11.64 10.80
C TRP A 209 7.39 -11.72 12.11
N ARG A 210 7.46 -10.62 12.85
CA ARG A 210 8.12 -10.59 14.18
C ARG A 210 7.42 -11.45 15.22
N ALA A 211 6.12 -11.67 15.06
CA ALA A 211 5.34 -12.58 15.90
C ALA A 211 5.37 -14.04 15.41
N GLY A 212 6.16 -14.34 14.36
CA GLY A 212 6.22 -15.68 13.76
C GLY A 212 4.96 -16.06 12.97
N ARG A 213 4.21 -15.08 12.46
CA ARG A 213 2.94 -15.25 11.76
C ARG A 213 3.06 -14.80 10.32
N ARG A 214 2.49 -15.56 9.40
CA ARG A 214 2.44 -15.22 7.97
C ARG A 214 1.31 -14.24 7.69
N THR A 215 1.44 -13.52 6.59
CA THR A 215 0.42 -12.57 6.12
C THR A 215 0.13 -12.78 4.64
N TRP A 216 -1.14 -12.95 4.32
CA TRP A 216 -1.64 -13.02 2.94
C TRP A 216 -2.25 -11.68 2.58
N VAL A 217 -1.76 -11.06 1.53
CA VAL A 217 -2.19 -9.74 1.07
C VAL A 217 -2.83 -9.90 -0.30
N PHE A 218 -4.10 -9.56 -0.40
CA PHE A 218 -4.85 -9.56 -1.65
C PHE A 218 -5.11 -8.11 -2.07
N VAL A 219 -4.69 -7.75 -3.27
CA VAL A 219 -4.85 -6.39 -3.81
C VAL A 219 -5.74 -6.52 -5.04
N ASP A 220 -7.00 -6.15 -4.88
CA ASP A 220 -7.94 -6.16 -5.99
C ASP A 220 -7.74 -4.93 -6.86
N GLU A 221 -7.99 -5.10 -8.15
CA GLU A 221 -7.77 -4.14 -9.22
C GLU A 221 -6.41 -3.41 -9.13
N PHE A 222 -5.34 -4.19 -8.85
CA PHE A 222 -4.01 -3.63 -8.60
C PHE A 222 -3.42 -2.85 -9.78
N SER A 223 -3.98 -2.98 -10.99
CA SER A 223 -3.61 -2.20 -12.16
C SER A 223 -3.73 -0.68 -11.93
N ILE A 224 -4.62 -0.26 -11.02
CA ILE A 224 -4.80 1.16 -10.67
C ILE A 224 -3.49 1.80 -10.17
N PHE A 225 -2.60 1.03 -9.52
CA PHE A 225 -1.32 1.54 -9.03
C PHE A 225 -0.40 2.00 -10.15
N PHE A 226 -0.48 1.41 -11.34
CA PHE A 226 0.38 1.77 -12.47
C PHE A 226 0.03 3.10 -13.13
N ARG A 227 -1.09 3.71 -12.75
CA ARG A 227 -1.46 5.06 -13.18
C ARG A 227 -0.70 6.15 -12.40
N TYR A 228 -0.09 5.79 -11.27
CA TYR A 228 0.58 6.72 -10.34
C TYR A 228 2.02 6.27 -10.09
N PRO A 229 3.04 6.93 -10.69
CA PRO A 229 4.43 6.46 -10.64
C PRO A 229 4.98 6.21 -9.23
N PHE A 230 4.63 7.06 -8.26
CA PHE A 230 5.04 6.91 -6.86
C PHE A 230 4.37 5.71 -6.19
N ALA A 231 3.09 5.46 -6.43
CA ALA A 231 2.40 4.28 -5.92
C ALA A 231 2.96 3.00 -6.56
N THR A 232 3.28 3.05 -7.85
CA THR A 232 3.97 1.97 -8.57
C THR A 232 5.29 1.62 -7.90
N ASN A 233 6.16 2.60 -7.68
CA ASN A 233 7.48 2.38 -7.06
C ASN A 233 7.35 1.78 -5.65
N PHE A 234 6.43 2.31 -4.84
CA PHE A 234 6.18 1.78 -3.50
C PHE A 234 5.64 0.35 -3.56
N PHE A 235 4.67 0.08 -4.42
CA PHE A 235 4.07 -1.24 -4.60
C PHE A 235 5.10 -2.28 -5.06
N LEU A 236 5.97 -1.94 -6.01
CA LEU A 236 7.06 -2.80 -6.46
C LEU A 236 8.06 -3.11 -5.35
N ARG A 237 8.42 -2.11 -4.54
CA ARG A 237 9.27 -2.32 -3.38
C ARG A 237 8.61 -3.27 -2.38
N MET A 238 7.35 -3.03 -2.05
CA MET A 238 6.57 -3.89 -1.17
C MET A 238 6.48 -5.32 -1.71
N TRP A 239 6.21 -5.51 -3.01
CA TRP A 239 6.17 -6.80 -3.69
C TRP A 239 7.46 -7.62 -3.50
N LYS A 240 8.61 -6.94 -3.51
CA LYS A 240 9.91 -7.57 -3.27
C LYS A 240 10.18 -7.88 -1.80
N GLN A 241 9.77 -6.97 -0.91
CA GLN A 241 10.14 -7.03 0.51
C GLN A 241 9.23 -7.93 1.34
N VAL A 242 7.94 -8.00 1.02
CA VAL A 242 6.94 -8.77 1.76
C VAL A 242 7.32 -10.26 1.83
N ARG A 243 7.83 -10.84 0.74
CA ARG A 243 8.29 -12.24 0.71
C ARG A 243 9.42 -12.55 1.69
N LYS A 244 10.27 -11.57 2.02
CA LYS A 244 11.35 -11.74 3.03
C LYS A 244 10.82 -11.76 4.46
N ARG A 245 9.55 -11.39 4.64
CA ARG A 245 8.84 -11.30 5.91
C ARG A 245 7.67 -12.28 6.01
N ASP A 246 7.81 -13.43 5.35
CA ASP A 246 6.76 -14.47 5.30
C ASP A 246 5.39 -13.93 4.89
N GLY A 247 5.39 -12.93 4.00
CA GLY A 247 4.20 -12.38 3.39
C GLY A 247 4.03 -12.87 1.96
N TYR A 248 2.79 -13.05 1.54
CA TYR A 248 2.39 -13.49 0.21
C TYR A 248 1.45 -12.47 -0.39
N MET A 249 1.83 -11.86 -1.52
CA MET A 249 1.01 -10.88 -2.21
C MET A 249 0.34 -11.49 -3.44
N THR A 250 -0.98 -11.28 -3.54
CA THR A 250 -1.76 -11.62 -4.72
C THR A 250 -2.33 -10.35 -5.33
N GLY A 251 -1.87 -9.99 -6.53
CA GLY A 251 -2.47 -8.93 -7.34
C GLY A 251 -3.56 -9.49 -8.24
N ILE A 252 -4.72 -8.83 -8.28
CA ILE A 252 -5.88 -9.25 -9.06
C ILE A 252 -6.23 -8.11 -10.02
N THR A 253 -6.43 -8.39 -11.30
CA THR A 253 -6.90 -7.38 -12.26
C THR A 253 -7.63 -8.00 -13.46
N GLN A 254 -8.49 -7.20 -14.04
CA GLN A 254 -9.13 -7.47 -15.33
C GLN A 254 -8.50 -6.69 -16.48
N ASN A 255 -7.67 -5.68 -16.17
CA ASN A 255 -7.09 -4.75 -17.15
C ASN A 255 -5.72 -5.23 -17.63
N VAL A 256 -5.67 -6.39 -18.28
CA VAL A 256 -4.42 -6.99 -18.78
C VAL A 256 -3.72 -6.07 -19.78
N GLY A 257 -4.48 -5.51 -20.73
CA GLY A 257 -3.92 -4.62 -21.76
C GLY A 257 -3.24 -3.39 -21.14
N GLU A 258 -3.86 -2.73 -20.16
CA GLU A 258 -3.28 -1.59 -19.43
C GLU A 258 -2.01 -2.02 -18.68
N MET A 259 -2.05 -3.18 -18.03
CA MET A 259 -0.92 -3.72 -17.30
C MET A 259 0.28 -3.99 -18.21
N LEU A 260 0.07 -4.55 -19.40
CA LEU A 260 1.14 -4.88 -20.35
C LEU A 260 1.82 -3.65 -20.96
N THR A 261 1.22 -2.47 -20.87
CA THR A 261 1.87 -1.21 -21.29
C THR A 261 2.87 -0.70 -20.26
N SER A 262 2.79 -1.16 -19.02
CA SER A 262 3.71 -0.77 -17.94
C SER A 262 4.90 -1.72 -17.85
N LYS A 263 6.13 -1.19 -17.96
CA LYS A 263 7.36 -1.97 -17.75
C LYS A 263 7.42 -2.58 -16.36
N ASP A 264 6.91 -1.86 -15.36
CA ASP A 264 6.89 -2.29 -13.97
C ASP A 264 5.91 -3.45 -13.75
N ALA A 265 4.73 -3.39 -14.38
CA ALA A 265 3.78 -4.49 -14.35
C ALA A 265 4.33 -5.74 -15.06
N CYS A 266 4.97 -5.58 -16.23
CA CYS A 266 5.66 -6.69 -16.91
C CYS A 266 6.77 -7.29 -16.03
N TRP A 267 7.52 -6.44 -15.33
CA TRP A 267 8.51 -6.92 -14.36
C TRP A 267 7.88 -7.73 -13.23
N MET A 268 6.73 -7.31 -12.70
CA MET A 268 6.00 -8.04 -11.66
C MET A 268 5.51 -9.40 -12.15
N LEU A 269 4.96 -9.46 -13.37
CA LEU A 269 4.56 -10.73 -14.01
C LEU A 269 5.73 -11.71 -14.08
N ALA A 270 6.88 -11.24 -14.60
CA ALA A 270 8.07 -12.07 -14.77
C ALA A 270 8.70 -12.54 -13.43
N ASN A 271 8.41 -11.83 -12.33
CA ASN A 271 8.96 -12.12 -10.99
C ASN A 271 7.91 -12.69 -10.01
N SER A 272 6.73 -13.06 -10.48
CA SER A 272 5.72 -13.76 -9.71
C SER A 272 5.94 -15.26 -9.81
N GLU A 273 5.77 -15.97 -8.69
CA GLU A 273 5.90 -17.44 -8.66
C GLU A 273 4.67 -18.11 -9.28
N PHE A 274 3.49 -17.50 -9.04
CA PHE A 274 2.24 -18.02 -9.53
C PHE A 274 1.57 -17.00 -10.45
N LEU A 275 1.18 -17.49 -11.62
CA LEU A 275 0.37 -16.73 -12.56
C LEU A 275 -0.90 -17.53 -12.86
N ILE A 276 -2.03 -17.03 -12.36
CA ILE A 276 -3.33 -17.68 -12.55
C ILE A 276 -4.10 -16.89 -13.61
N MET A 277 -4.26 -17.51 -14.77
CA MET A 277 -4.98 -16.92 -15.88
C MET A 277 -6.35 -17.62 -16.02
N LEU A 278 -7.41 -16.83 -15.83
CA LEU A 278 -8.79 -17.26 -16.14
C LEU A 278 -9.15 -16.83 -17.57
N SER A 279 -10.42 -16.79 -17.93
CA SER A 279 -10.83 -16.38 -19.28
C SER A 279 -10.25 -15.00 -19.65
N GLN A 280 -9.65 -14.92 -20.82
CA GLN A 280 -9.02 -13.72 -21.38
C GLN A 280 -9.65 -13.34 -22.72
N SER A 281 -9.57 -12.06 -23.09
CA SER A 281 -9.87 -11.64 -24.46
C SER A 281 -8.85 -12.25 -25.44
N ALA A 282 -9.19 -12.33 -26.73
CA ALA A 282 -8.29 -12.87 -27.73
C ALA A 282 -6.98 -12.04 -27.85
N SER A 283 -7.10 -10.71 -27.75
CA SER A 283 -5.94 -9.78 -27.77
C SER A 283 -5.04 -9.98 -26.57
N ASP A 284 -5.63 -10.10 -25.36
CA ASP A 284 -4.85 -10.26 -24.13
C ASP A 284 -4.14 -11.61 -24.06
N ARG A 285 -4.77 -12.67 -24.55
CA ARG A 285 -4.14 -13.99 -24.68
C ARG A 285 -2.88 -13.94 -25.55
N ALA A 286 -2.99 -13.30 -26.72
CA ALA A 286 -1.84 -13.17 -27.65
C ALA A 286 -0.69 -12.39 -27.00
N ALA A 287 -0.99 -11.25 -26.38
CA ALA A 287 0.01 -10.41 -25.72
C ALA A 287 0.66 -11.11 -24.50
N LEU A 288 -0.12 -11.84 -23.71
CA LEU A 288 0.39 -12.65 -22.59
C LEU A 288 1.25 -13.81 -23.06
N ALA A 289 0.84 -14.52 -24.12
CA ALA A 289 1.61 -15.61 -24.70
C ALA A 289 2.98 -15.14 -25.21
N GLU A 290 3.02 -13.98 -25.89
CA GLU A 290 4.25 -13.35 -26.33
C GLU A 290 5.15 -12.97 -25.15
N LEU A 291 4.62 -12.25 -24.14
CA LEU A 291 5.38 -11.81 -22.96
C LEU A 291 5.95 -13.00 -22.17
N LEU A 292 5.18 -14.05 -22.00
CA LEU A 292 5.54 -15.22 -21.18
C LEU A 292 6.28 -16.29 -22.00
N ASN A 293 6.47 -16.06 -23.28
CA ASN A 293 7.09 -17.02 -24.21
C ASN A 293 6.41 -18.41 -24.20
N ILE A 294 5.07 -18.40 -24.14
CA ILE A 294 4.26 -19.61 -24.16
C ILE A 294 3.97 -19.98 -25.62
N SER A 295 4.34 -21.18 -26.03
CA SER A 295 4.07 -21.67 -27.38
C SER A 295 2.60 -22.03 -27.59
N ASP A 296 2.10 -21.87 -28.82
CA ASP A 296 0.76 -22.26 -29.28
C ASP A 296 0.59 -23.80 -29.41
N THR A 297 0.99 -24.58 -28.42
CA THR A 297 0.83 -26.05 -28.47
C THR A 297 -0.38 -26.51 -27.67
#